data_d4ab809d248d9c181a1808e9fa8f3995
#
_entry.id   d4ab809d248d9c181a1808e9fa8f3995
#
_cell.length_a   1.000
_cell.length_b   1.000
_cell.length_c   1.000
_cell.angle_alpha   90.00
_cell.angle_beta   90.00
_cell.angle_gamma   90.00
#
_symmetry.space_group_name_H-M   'P 1'
#
loop_
_entity.id
_entity.type
_entity.pdbx_description
1 polymer ?
#
loop_
_entity_poly.entity_id
_entity_poly.type
_entity_poly.pdbx_seq_one_letter_code
_entity_poly.pdbx_strand_id
1 'polypeptide(L)' 'RTTANGLRGKCSYVSPVDAQPGDLIFFEKTYNTVGASHVGIYVGNGMMIHCGDPISYTSINSTYWQSHFLGFGRIN' A
#
# COMPACT_ATOMS: atom_id res chain seq x y z
N ARG A 1 -6.69 0.93 -17.17
CA ARG A 1 -6.76 0.93 -15.70
C ARG A 1 -5.92 -0.19 -15.11
N THR A 2 -5.12 0.12 -14.12
CA THR A 2 -4.19 -0.83 -13.52
C THR A 2 -4.72 -1.29 -12.17
N THR A 3 -4.71 -2.60 -11.93
CA THR A 3 -5.05 -3.17 -10.63
C THR A 3 -3.90 -2.90 -9.63
N ALA A 4 -4.18 -3.07 -8.34
CA ALA A 4 -3.15 -2.93 -7.32
C ALA A 4 -1.98 -3.88 -7.59
N ASN A 5 -2.26 -5.13 -7.96
CA ASN A 5 -1.22 -6.09 -8.26
C ASN A 5 -0.44 -5.73 -9.54
N GLY A 6 -1.12 -5.23 -10.55
CA GLY A 6 -0.45 -4.77 -11.76
C GLY A 6 0.45 -3.58 -11.50
N LEU A 7 -0.01 -2.64 -10.69
CA LEU A 7 0.80 -1.48 -10.30
C LEU A 7 2.03 -1.91 -9.49
N ARG A 8 1.86 -2.88 -8.58
CA ARG A 8 2.98 -3.42 -7.80
C ARG A 8 4.06 -3.99 -8.72
N GLY A 9 3.67 -4.62 -9.81
CA GLY A 9 4.62 -5.17 -10.79
C GLY A 9 5.44 -4.12 -11.51
N LYS A 10 5.01 -2.86 -11.47
CA LYS A 10 5.74 -1.74 -12.09
C LYS A 10 6.63 -0.99 -11.10
N CYS A 11 6.68 -1.43 -9.86
CA CYS A 11 7.44 -0.76 -8.82
C CYS A 11 8.69 -1.53 -8.46
N SER A 12 9.72 -0.79 -8.03
CA SER A 12 10.85 -1.39 -7.34
C SER A 12 10.48 -1.59 -5.88
N TYR A 13 10.87 -2.73 -5.32
CA TYR A 13 10.64 -3.01 -3.90
C TYR A 13 11.38 -1.99 -3.03
N VAL A 14 10.71 -1.52 -1.99
CA VAL A 14 11.30 -0.62 -0.99
C VAL A 14 11.11 -1.29 0.36
N SER A 15 12.21 -1.45 1.11
CA SER A 15 12.10 -2.02 2.46
C SER A 15 11.38 -1.04 3.38
N PRO A 16 10.72 -1.54 4.45
CA PRO A 16 9.99 -0.65 5.38
C PRO A 16 10.87 0.44 6.00
N VAL A 17 12.15 0.16 6.25
CA VAL A 17 13.04 1.17 6.83
C VAL A 17 13.43 2.26 5.83
N ASP A 18 13.29 1.99 4.54
CA ASP A 18 13.63 2.94 3.47
C ASP A 18 12.40 3.64 2.91
N ALA A 19 11.20 3.32 3.38
CA ALA A 19 9.97 3.90 2.86
C ALA A 19 9.92 5.40 3.14
N GLN A 20 9.55 6.17 2.12
CA GLN A 20 9.48 7.62 2.17
C GLN A 20 8.11 8.12 1.73
N PRO A 21 7.73 9.34 2.14
CA PRO A 21 6.48 9.92 1.63
C PRO A 21 6.48 9.92 0.10
N GLY A 22 5.37 9.49 -0.47
CA GLY A 22 5.22 9.34 -1.91
C GLY A 22 5.40 7.92 -2.41
N ASP A 23 5.97 7.03 -1.60
CA ASP A 23 6.05 5.62 -1.96
C ASP A 23 4.66 4.99 -1.89
N LEU A 24 4.45 3.96 -2.69
CA LEU A 24 3.20 3.20 -2.65
C LEU A 24 3.29 2.12 -1.57
N ILE A 25 2.18 1.88 -0.90
CA ILE A 25 2.08 0.80 0.09
C ILE A 25 1.01 -0.17 -0.39
N PHE A 26 1.33 -1.46 -0.37
CA PHE A 26 0.47 -2.50 -0.91
C PHE A 26 -0.01 -3.42 0.21
N PHE A 27 -1.26 -3.85 0.07
CA PHE A 27 -1.89 -4.79 0.98
C PHE A 27 -2.44 -5.97 0.21
N GLU A 28 -2.54 -7.13 0.87
CA GLU A 28 -3.07 -8.34 0.27
C GLU A 28 -4.31 -8.80 1.03
N LYS A 29 -5.12 -9.58 0.35
CA LYS A 29 -6.27 -10.29 0.95
C LYS A 29 -7.28 -9.38 1.64
N THR A 30 -7.38 -8.14 1.18
CA THR A 30 -8.48 -7.27 1.59
C THR A 30 -9.78 -7.71 0.93
N TYR A 31 -9.66 -8.51 -0.13
CA TYR A 31 -10.73 -9.31 -0.70
C TYR A 31 -10.09 -10.57 -1.31
N ASN A 32 -10.91 -11.51 -1.75
CA ASN A 32 -10.41 -12.81 -2.21
C ASN A 32 -9.73 -12.70 -3.58
N THR A 33 -8.41 -12.49 -3.55
CA THR A 33 -7.60 -12.40 -4.78
C THR A 33 -6.16 -12.77 -4.44
N VAL A 34 -5.41 -13.15 -5.47
CA VAL A 34 -3.99 -13.46 -5.35
C VAL A 34 -3.18 -12.17 -5.53
N GLY A 35 -2.16 -12.00 -4.71
CA GLY A 35 -1.29 -10.83 -4.78
C GLY A 35 -1.89 -9.59 -4.16
N ALA A 36 -1.41 -8.42 -4.57
CA ALA A 36 -1.85 -7.15 -3.99
C ALA A 36 -3.31 -6.89 -4.34
N SER A 37 -4.12 -6.61 -3.33
CA SER A 37 -5.54 -6.34 -3.49
C SER A 37 -5.89 -4.88 -3.23
N HIS A 38 -5.00 -4.13 -2.56
CA HIS A 38 -5.25 -2.73 -2.21
C HIS A 38 -3.93 -1.98 -2.20
N VAL A 39 -3.97 -0.71 -2.56
CA VAL A 39 -2.79 0.16 -2.58
C VAL A 39 -3.13 1.52 -2.01
N GLY A 40 -2.18 2.11 -1.28
CA GLY A 40 -2.27 3.47 -0.80
C GLY A 40 -0.98 4.22 -1.11
N ILE A 41 -0.96 5.51 -0.80
CA ILE A 41 0.23 6.34 -0.90
C ILE A 41 0.71 6.61 0.52
N TYR A 42 1.94 6.16 0.81
CA TYR A 42 2.54 6.41 2.10
C TYR A 42 2.90 7.90 2.22
N VAL A 43 2.52 8.52 3.33
CA VAL A 43 2.77 9.96 3.52
C VAL A 43 3.72 10.22 4.70
N GLY A 44 4.32 9.16 5.23
CA GLY A 44 5.24 9.27 6.36
C GLY A 44 4.51 9.15 7.69
N ASN A 45 5.27 9.01 8.77
CA ASN A 45 4.75 8.96 10.15
C ASN A 45 3.72 7.85 10.38
N GLY A 46 3.82 6.75 9.62
CA GLY A 46 2.89 5.64 9.77
C GLY A 46 1.51 5.92 9.22
N MET A 47 1.38 6.85 8.26
CA MET A 47 0.10 7.24 7.69
C MET A 47 0.09 7.02 6.19
N MET A 48 -1.10 6.80 5.64
CA MET A 48 -1.29 6.68 4.20
C MET A 48 -2.55 7.38 3.76
N ILE A 49 -2.59 7.76 2.48
CA ILE A 49 -3.82 8.18 1.81
C ILE A 49 -4.21 7.04 0.88
N HIS A 50 -5.43 6.59 0.97
CA HIS A 50 -5.90 5.50 0.12
C HIS A 50 -7.35 5.70 -0.29
N CYS A 51 -7.73 5.02 -1.37
CA CYS A 51 -9.11 5.03 -1.83
C CYS A 51 -9.93 4.10 -0.98
N GLY A 52 -10.56 4.69 0.03
CA GLY A 52 -11.62 4.03 0.77
C GLY A 52 -12.95 4.53 0.24
N ASP A 53 -13.94 4.56 1.08
CA ASP A 53 -15.23 5.15 0.77
C ASP A 53 -15.62 6.07 1.93
N PRO A 54 -15.20 7.32 1.93
CA PRO A 54 -14.46 8.08 0.91
C PRO A 54 -12.94 7.85 0.94
N ILE A 55 -12.20 8.60 0.12
CA ILE A 55 -10.74 8.64 0.21
C ILE A 55 -10.36 9.04 1.64
N SER A 56 -9.45 8.28 2.22
CA SER A 56 -9.12 8.42 3.64
C SER A 56 -7.63 8.59 3.88
N TYR A 57 -7.35 9.37 4.92
CA TYR A 57 -6.02 9.51 5.51
C TYR A 57 -6.02 8.61 6.75
N THR A 58 -5.23 7.53 6.73
CA THR A 58 -5.40 6.42 7.66
C THR A 58 -4.04 5.97 8.21
N SER A 59 -4.02 5.61 9.49
CA SER A 59 -2.83 4.98 10.08
C SER A 59 -2.63 3.57 9.53
N ILE A 60 -1.39 3.26 9.13
CA ILE A 60 -1.05 1.91 8.68
C ILE A 60 -0.72 0.99 9.86
N ASN A 61 -0.69 1.52 11.09
CA ASN A 61 -0.30 0.77 12.27
C ASN A 61 -1.47 0.05 12.95
N SER A 62 -2.67 0.11 12.38
CA SER A 62 -3.80 -0.63 12.90
C SER A 62 -3.60 -2.14 12.68
N THR A 63 -4.24 -2.94 13.53
CA THR A 63 -4.17 -4.40 13.41
C THR A 63 -4.63 -4.88 12.03
N TYR A 64 -5.69 -4.28 11.52
CA TYR A 64 -6.23 -4.66 10.22
C TYR A 64 -5.18 -4.48 9.11
N TRP A 65 -4.59 -3.28 9.03
CA TRP A 65 -3.64 -2.99 7.95
C TRP A 65 -2.33 -3.75 8.12
N GLN A 66 -1.87 -3.96 9.35
CA GLN A 66 -0.66 -4.73 9.60
C GLN A 66 -0.83 -6.20 9.21
N SER A 67 -2.01 -6.78 9.44
CA SER A 67 -2.24 -8.17 9.06
C SER A 67 -2.40 -8.37 7.55
N HIS A 68 -2.65 -7.30 6.80
CA HIS A 68 -2.76 -7.36 5.34
C HIS A 68 -1.57 -6.74 4.61
N PHE A 69 -0.58 -6.27 5.35
CA PHE A 69 0.57 -5.58 4.76
C PHE A 69 1.38 -6.51 3.84
N LEU A 70 1.62 -6.05 2.62
CA LEU A 70 2.40 -6.80 1.64
C LEU A 70 3.77 -6.17 1.41
N GLY A 71 3.85 -4.87 1.27
CA GLY A 71 5.13 -4.19 1.08
C GLY A 71 4.99 -2.79 0.53
N PHE A 72 6.12 -2.10 0.42
CA PHE A 72 6.21 -0.80 -0.20
C PHE A 72 6.79 -0.93 -1.61
N GLY A 73 6.49 0.03 -2.47
CA GLY A 73 7.06 0.08 -3.80
C GLY A 73 7.27 1.51 -4.26
N ARG A 74 8.26 1.71 -5.11
CA ARG A 74 8.56 3.01 -5.69
C ARG A 74 8.47 2.89 -7.21
N ILE A 75 7.70 3.79 -7.82
CA ILE A 75 7.55 3.77 -9.27
C ILE A 75 8.87 4.15 -9.91
N ASN A 76 9.29 3.32 -10.87
CA ASN A 76 10.54 3.53 -11.59
C ASN A 76 10.40 4.63 -12.65
#